data_0446dabe46c4b25bd2245f6664c75d67
#
_entry.id   0446dabe46c4b25bd2245f6664c75d67
#
_cell.length_a   1.000
_cell.length_b   1.000
_cell.length_c   1.000
_cell.angle_alpha   90.00
_cell.angle_beta   90.00
_cell.angle_gamma   90.00
#
_symmetry.space_group_name_H-M   'P 1'
#
loop_
_entity.id
_entity.type
_entity.pdbx_description
1 polymer ?
#
loop_
_entity_poly.entity_id
_entity_poly.type
_entity_poly.pdbx_seq_one_letter_code
_entity_poly.pdbx_strand_id
1 'polypeptide(L)'
;MTLPTEIFGDVIVVHTPEEVGADQADGLESLLVTLERRNVVVDLDATETIDSKGLNALAESQRNLRELGGDLKLATAVQSNRKILEMTRLDRQFEVFESVIDAVRSFR
;
A
#
# COMPACT_ATOMS: atom_id res chain seq x y z
N MET A 1 -8.36 -0.71 -13.07
CA MET A 1 -6.92 -0.91 -12.86
C MET A 1 -6.66 -2.37 -12.49
N THR A 2 -5.69 -2.96 -13.10
CA THR A 2 -5.28 -4.35 -12.80
C THR A 2 -3.80 -4.33 -12.40
N LEU A 3 -3.51 -4.81 -11.19
CA LEU A 3 -2.14 -4.86 -10.68
C LEU A 3 -1.77 -6.30 -10.30
N PRO A 4 -0.48 -6.67 -10.39
CA PRO A 4 -0.03 -7.97 -9.90
C PRO A 4 -0.31 -8.13 -8.41
N THR A 5 -0.80 -9.29 -8.03
CA THR A 5 -1.09 -9.61 -6.62
C THR A 5 -0.57 -11.00 -6.28
N GLU A 6 -0.30 -11.20 -4.98
CA GLU A 6 0.08 -12.51 -4.43
C GLU A 6 -0.67 -12.71 -3.12
N ILE A 7 -1.13 -13.93 -2.88
CA ILE A 7 -1.87 -14.26 -1.66
C ILE A 7 -1.01 -15.12 -0.74
N PHE A 8 -0.90 -14.70 0.52
CA PHE A 8 -0.20 -15.41 1.59
C PHE A 8 -1.20 -15.60 2.75
N GLY A 9 -1.93 -16.71 2.75
CA GLY A 9 -2.95 -16.95 3.76
C GLY A 9 -4.08 -15.93 3.66
N ASP A 10 -4.31 -15.15 4.71
CA ASP A 10 -5.32 -14.10 4.75
C ASP A 10 -4.79 -12.71 4.36
N VAL A 11 -3.54 -12.66 3.90
CA VAL A 11 -2.90 -11.42 3.46
C VAL A 11 -2.74 -11.42 1.94
N ILE A 12 -3.07 -10.31 1.30
CA ILE A 12 -2.81 -10.12 -0.12
C ILE A 12 -1.77 -9.02 -0.31
N VAL A 13 -0.78 -9.30 -1.17
CA VAL A 13 0.25 -8.34 -1.55
C VAL A 13 -0.12 -7.76 -2.91
N VAL A 14 -0.13 -6.44 -3.02
CA VAL A 14 -0.40 -5.72 -4.26
C VAL A 14 0.88 -4.99 -4.67
N HIS A 15 1.34 -5.24 -5.88
CA HIS A 15 2.52 -4.56 -6.45
C HIS A 15 2.05 -3.35 -7.24
N THR A 16 2.50 -2.17 -6.83
CA THR A 16 2.07 -0.92 -7.47
C THR A 16 2.81 -0.66 -8.78
N PRO A 17 2.23 0.16 -9.67
CA PRO A 17 2.89 0.53 -10.93
C PRO A 17 4.01 1.54 -10.68
N GLU A 18 4.72 1.88 -11.74
CA GLU A 18 5.81 2.84 -11.71
C GLU A 18 5.38 4.21 -11.19
N GLU A 19 4.15 4.58 -11.44
CA GLU A 19 3.59 5.87 -11.04
C GLU A 19 2.34 5.67 -10.19
N VAL A 20 2.31 6.30 -9.01
CA VAL A 20 1.17 6.31 -8.11
C VAL A 20 0.80 7.78 -7.86
N GLY A 21 0.05 8.34 -8.77
CA GLY A 21 -0.31 9.74 -8.76
C GLY A 21 -1.80 9.97 -8.96
N ALA A 22 -2.14 11.20 -9.33
CA ALA A 22 -3.52 11.63 -9.50
C ALA A 22 -4.30 10.74 -10.46
N ASP A 23 -3.67 10.30 -11.55
CA ASP A 23 -4.33 9.48 -12.56
C ASP A 23 -4.61 8.05 -12.08
N GLN A 24 -3.84 7.56 -11.10
CA GLN A 24 -3.99 6.21 -10.57
C GLN A 24 -4.79 6.16 -9.27
N ALA A 25 -4.99 7.30 -8.61
CA ALA A 25 -5.53 7.35 -7.24
C ALA A 25 -6.90 6.69 -7.11
N ASP A 26 -7.86 7.06 -7.95
CA ASP A 26 -9.22 6.52 -7.87
C ASP A 26 -9.26 5.03 -8.18
N GLY A 27 -8.51 4.60 -9.19
CA GLY A 27 -8.42 3.19 -9.57
C GLY A 27 -7.76 2.35 -8.48
N LEU A 28 -6.73 2.88 -7.85
CA LEU A 28 -6.04 2.20 -6.76
C LEU A 28 -6.96 2.04 -5.53
N GLU A 29 -7.66 3.10 -5.15
CA GLU A 29 -8.62 3.07 -4.05
C GLU A 29 -9.71 2.03 -4.29
N SER A 30 -10.29 2.03 -5.49
CA SER A 30 -11.32 1.05 -5.85
C SER A 30 -10.80 -0.38 -5.82
N LEU A 31 -9.58 -0.59 -6.33
CA LEU A 31 -8.96 -1.92 -6.32
C LEU A 31 -8.75 -2.43 -4.89
N LEU A 32 -8.17 -1.61 -4.03
CA LEU A 32 -7.76 -2.05 -2.69
C LEU A 32 -8.94 -2.43 -1.80
N VAL A 33 -10.11 -1.84 -1.99
CA VAL A 33 -11.30 -2.18 -1.19
C VAL A 33 -12.11 -3.34 -1.77
N THR A 34 -11.81 -3.77 -3.01
CA THR A 34 -12.52 -4.87 -3.67
C THR A 34 -11.73 -6.18 -3.70
N LEU A 35 -10.57 -6.22 -3.07
CA LEU A 35 -9.73 -7.41 -3.01
C LEU A 35 -10.39 -8.53 -2.18
N GLU A 36 -10.01 -9.77 -2.47
CA GLU A 36 -10.51 -10.95 -1.75
C GLU A 36 -10.10 -10.99 -0.28
N ARG A 37 -9.05 -10.27 0.08
CA ARG A 37 -8.52 -10.22 1.44
C ARG A 37 -8.59 -8.79 1.95
N ARG A 38 -8.75 -8.65 3.26
CA ARG A 38 -8.82 -7.34 3.93
C ARG A 38 -7.52 -6.94 4.62
N ASN A 39 -6.58 -7.87 4.73
CA ASN A 39 -5.22 -7.59 5.17
C ASN A 39 -4.36 -7.44 3.94
N VAL A 40 -3.88 -6.22 3.71
CA VAL A 40 -3.23 -5.84 2.45
C VAL A 40 -1.83 -5.32 2.74
N VAL A 41 -0.87 -5.81 1.97
CA VAL A 41 0.46 -5.22 1.88
C VAL A 41 0.58 -4.57 0.52
N VAL A 42 0.91 -3.29 0.49
CA VAL A 42 1.20 -2.59 -0.77
C VAL A 42 2.71 -2.52 -0.94
N ASP A 43 3.21 -3.21 -1.95
CA ASP A 43 4.62 -3.21 -2.32
C ASP A 43 4.88 -2.05 -3.27
N LEU A 44 5.69 -1.09 -2.81
CA LEU A 44 6.01 0.13 -3.55
C LEU A 44 7.35 0.07 -4.28
N ASP A 45 8.03 -1.07 -4.29
CA ASP A 45 9.40 -1.15 -4.84
C ASP A 45 9.49 -0.80 -6.32
N ALA A 46 8.45 -1.08 -7.10
CA ALA A 46 8.42 -0.73 -8.53
C ALA A 46 8.00 0.73 -8.78
N THR A 47 7.56 1.44 -7.77
CA THR A 47 7.06 2.80 -7.91
C THR A 47 8.21 3.80 -7.86
N GLU A 48 8.33 4.60 -8.91
CA GLU A 48 9.36 5.63 -9.01
C GLU A 48 8.84 7.01 -8.60
N THR A 49 7.53 7.27 -8.82
CA THR A 49 6.93 8.56 -8.50
C THR A 49 5.62 8.38 -7.74
N ILE A 50 5.49 9.12 -6.63
CA ILE A 50 4.27 9.19 -5.83
C ILE A 50 3.97 10.66 -5.57
N ASP A 51 2.74 11.09 -5.84
CA ASP A 51 2.31 12.44 -5.49
C ASP A 51 1.32 12.43 -4.31
N SER A 52 0.86 13.62 -3.90
CA SER A 52 -0.05 13.75 -2.76
C SER A 52 -1.38 13.02 -2.97
N LYS A 53 -1.85 12.93 -4.21
CA LYS A 53 -3.10 12.22 -4.52
C LYS A 53 -2.93 10.70 -4.36
N GLY A 54 -1.79 10.17 -4.79
CA GLY A 54 -1.46 8.76 -4.58
C GLY A 54 -1.33 8.42 -3.10
N LEU A 55 -0.67 9.28 -2.34
CA LEU A 55 -0.54 9.10 -0.89
C LEU A 55 -1.90 9.14 -0.19
N ASN A 56 -2.77 10.06 -0.58
CA ASN A 56 -4.13 10.13 -0.05
C ASN A 56 -4.94 8.86 -0.37
N ALA A 57 -4.79 8.32 -1.57
CA ALA A 57 -5.48 7.09 -1.96
C ALA A 57 -5.06 5.93 -1.05
N LEU A 58 -3.78 5.82 -0.72
CA LEU A 58 -3.31 4.79 0.22
C LEU A 58 -3.88 5.01 1.62
N ALA A 59 -3.90 6.25 2.09
CA ALA A 59 -4.42 6.59 3.42
C ALA A 59 -5.92 6.30 3.53
N GLU A 60 -6.71 6.67 2.53
CA GLU A 60 -8.14 6.38 2.50
C GLU A 60 -8.41 4.88 2.42
N SER A 61 -7.62 4.17 1.62
CA SER A 61 -7.74 2.71 1.50
C SER A 61 -7.48 2.02 2.85
N GLN A 62 -6.50 2.49 3.60
CA GLN A 62 -6.23 1.96 4.94
C GLN A 62 -7.43 2.17 5.86
N ARG A 63 -8.01 3.37 5.86
CA ARG A 63 -9.19 3.64 6.68
C ARG A 63 -10.35 2.73 6.32
N ASN A 64 -10.61 2.56 5.03
CA ASN A 64 -11.68 1.70 4.55
C ASN A 64 -11.47 0.24 4.94
N LEU A 65 -10.25 -0.25 4.81
CA LEU A 65 -9.93 -1.64 5.21
C LEU A 65 -10.05 -1.84 6.71
N ARG A 66 -9.64 -0.87 7.51
CA ARG A 66 -9.78 -0.93 8.97
C ARG A 66 -11.24 -0.97 9.39
N GLU A 67 -12.12 -0.25 8.72
CA GLU A 67 -13.57 -0.30 8.97
C GLU A 67 -14.14 -1.68 8.66
N LEU A 68 -13.52 -2.42 7.75
CA LEU A 68 -13.90 -3.78 7.37
C LEU A 68 -13.22 -4.86 8.23
N GLY A 69 -12.46 -4.45 9.24
CA GLY A 69 -11.77 -5.38 10.14
C GLY A 69 -10.38 -5.80 9.66
N GLY A 70 -9.86 -5.17 8.61
CA GLY A 70 -8.53 -5.43 8.09
C GLY A 70 -7.55 -4.30 8.35
N ASP A 71 -6.48 -4.26 7.58
CA ASP A 71 -5.49 -3.19 7.64
C ASP A 71 -4.71 -3.13 6.33
N LEU A 72 -3.97 -2.03 6.15
CA LEU A 72 -3.06 -1.85 5.02
C LEU A 72 -1.70 -1.46 5.56
N LYS A 73 -0.68 -2.22 5.15
CA LYS A 73 0.72 -1.95 5.50
C LYS A 73 1.52 -1.75 4.22
N LEU A 74 2.62 -1.04 4.33
CA LEU A 74 3.46 -0.72 3.18
C LEU A 74 4.79 -1.46 3.26
N ALA A 75 5.33 -1.80 2.10
CA ALA A 75 6.65 -2.40 1.98
C ALA A 75 7.44 -1.67 0.89
N THR A 76 8.62 -1.21 1.22
CA THR A 76 9.55 -0.65 0.24
C THR A 76 10.96 -0.62 0.79
N ALA A 77 11.93 -1.04 -0.03
CA ALA A 77 13.36 -0.87 0.24
C ALA A 77 13.91 0.38 -0.45
N VAL A 78 13.10 1.04 -1.28
CA VAL A 78 13.52 2.21 -2.07
C VAL A 78 13.58 3.44 -1.17
N GLN A 79 14.79 4.01 -1.03
CA GLN A 79 15.04 5.13 -0.12
C GLN A 79 14.19 6.37 -0.44
N SER A 80 14.01 6.68 -1.72
CA SER A 80 13.19 7.84 -2.11
C SER A 80 11.74 7.67 -1.69
N ASN A 81 11.18 6.46 -1.75
CA ASN A 81 9.83 6.18 -1.30
C ASN A 81 9.71 6.30 0.21
N ARG A 82 10.68 5.75 0.94
CA ARG A 82 10.73 5.87 2.40
C ARG A 82 10.83 7.32 2.84
N LYS A 83 11.64 8.11 2.14
CA LYS A 83 11.82 9.52 2.45
C LYS A 83 10.54 10.32 2.25
N ILE A 84 9.77 10.05 1.19
CA ILE A 84 8.49 10.70 0.95
C ILE A 84 7.52 10.38 2.11
N LEU A 85 7.47 9.12 2.54
CA LEU A 85 6.61 8.73 3.66
C LEU A 85 7.01 9.44 4.96
N GLU A 86 8.30 9.59 5.22
CA GLU A 86 8.81 10.32 6.39
C GLU A 86 8.47 11.82 6.31
N MET A 87 8.72 12.45 5.17
CA MET A 87 8.49 13.88 4.96
C MET A 87 7.02 14.26 5.06
N THR A 88 6.13 13.38 4.65
CA THR A 88 4.68 13.59 4.75
C THR A 88 4.11 13.08 6.06
N ARG A 89 4.94 12.50 6.92
CA ARG A 89 4.59 11.89 8.21
C ARG A 89 3.61 10.72 8.10
N LEU A 90 3.47 10.15 6.92
CA LEU A 90 2.65 8.96 6.72
C LEU A 90 3.27 7.71 7.30
N ASP A 91 4.58 7.73 7.58
CA ASP A 91 5.27 6.68 8.34
C ASP A 91 4.74 6.53 9.77
N ARG A 92 3.99 7.51 10.26
CA ARG A 92 3.30 7.43 11.56
C ARG A 92 1.93 6.79 11.45
N GLN A 93 1.29 6.93 10.29
CA GLN A 93 -0.02 6.34 10.02
C GLN A 93 0.11 4.90 9.54
N PHE A 94 1.11 4.63 8.69
CA PHE A 94 1.37 3.32 8.14
C PHE A 94 2.54 2.64 8.85
N GLU A 95 2.43 1.34 9.06
CA GLU A 95 3.60 0.52 9.34
C GLU A 95 4.31 0.28 8.00
N VAL A 96 5.59 0.67 7.93
CA VAL A 96 6.40 0.59 6.72
C VAL A 96 7.53 -0.41 6.96
N PHE A 97 7.59 -1.43 6.12
CA PHE A 97 8.58 -2.50 6.20
C PHE A 97 9.56 -2.41 5.03
N GLU A 98 10.77 -2.90 5.23
CA GLU A 98 11.77 -2.94 4.17
C GLU A 98 11.51 -4.05 3.16
N SER A 99 10.78 -5.10 3.57
CA SER A 99 10.48 -6.22 2.69
C SER A 99 9.02 -6.63 2.79
N VAL A 100 8.52 -7.19 1.69
CA VAL A 100 7.17 -7.77 1.62
C VAL A 100 7.00 -8.87 2.65
N ILE A 101 8.00 -9.73 2.83
CA ILE A 101 7.93 -10.85 3.76
C ILE A 101 7.74 -10.37 5.20
N ASP A 102 8.49 -9.34 5.61
CA ASP A 102 8.34 -8.79 6.95
C ASP A 102 6.96 -8.16 7.15
N ALA A 103 6.45 -7.47 6.14
CA ALA A 103 5.11 -6.89 6.18
C ALA A 103 4.04 -7.98 6.32
N VAL A 104 4.13 -9.04 5.54
CA VAL A 104 3.17 -10.17 5.60
C VAL A 104 3.21 -10.83 6.98
N ARG A 105 4.40 -11.09 7.51
CA ARG A 105 4.57 -11.71 8.83
C ARG A 105 4.00 -10.87 9.95
N SER A 106 3.99 -9.56 9.80
CA SER A 106 3.51 -8.64 10.84
C SER A 106 2.00 -8.77 11.09
N PHE A 107 1.25 -9.39 10.18
CA PHE A 107 -0.18 -9.66 10.35
C PHE A 107 -0.49 -10.89 11.21
N ARG A 108 0.51 -11.58 11.65
CA ARG A 108 0.32 -12.78 12.49
C ARG A 108 0.24 -12.44 13.96
#